data_45c4287dc12725d3b70e106f32b7517b
#
_entry.id   45c4287dc12725d3b70e106f32b7517b
#
_cell.length_a   1.000
_cell.length_b   1.000
_cell.length_c   1.000
_cell.angle_alpha   90.00
_cell.angle_beta   90.00
_cell.angle_gamma   90.00
#
_symmetry.space_group_name_H-M   'P 1'
#
loop_
_entity.id
_entity.type
_entity.pdbx_description
1 polymer ?
#
loop_
_entity_poly.entity_id
_entity_poly.type
_entity_poly.pdbx_seq_one_letter_code
_entity_poly.pdbx_strand_id
1 'polypeptide(L)'
;MNKKITYLVLGCVLGAGATYAACGLLGKQASLTDTSNSAVNSAPKQLTYADIIIPPEGDYGQPVRTLIQDHTKIYNQFVSDVQTAAVNTPVSKIDPYGLAPLAALVGIHTDQPTQAEVIILGGPGEPVRRYKPTEVTQTHILPVLGLKADTANRVQIVIHSKEGTPQGSYNLTLQTNPLAVSTPKPEVIKAKEENFHHKLYFVSPSEGEGMGKQSPHTIGLDEKGTIRWAFNPEMGATPLMKPWKDGKWLAFMPNKLAGKRGGASKYLMAFDLTGRVHNIWKAEHRLHHDFAILKDGRVSIATDGPQPFKIEDVAITATLTDKPNLQVDETLHMESVLKRRPLILDTQAGYLPSYDWFHMNGIDENPNGTYRVYSGRNQSATVAVNNDKSLRWILADPAGWPKSMAPYLLKPKGKDNSVDFEWSWGQHSPVFRDANHLFLFDNGNFRSTQFATATPAHDNYSRLVEYKINDDNTIEQVWSFGKERGHKLYAPYVGGVDYIAETDSVVGVFGGIVRNRLGNPSDIVAGTFKNAAHVIEVSHTTPPEVLTELVFENTDIHTDRGYMIYRGTVCDVYCAYTK
;
A
#
# COMPACT_ATOMS: atom_id res chain seq x y z
N MET A 1 30.89 -22.61 -44.40
CA MET A 1 32.01 -21.64 -44.24
C MET A 1 31.83 -20.92 -42.93
N ASN A 2 32.65 -21.33 -41.97
CA ASN A 2 32.64 -20.78 -40.59
C ASN A 2 33.37 -19.45 -40.54
N LYS A 3 32.85 -18.45 -39.86
CA LYS A 3 33.64 -17.37 -39.29
C LYS A 3 33.27 -17.20 -37.82
N LYS A 4 34.17 -17.65 -36.96
CA LYS A 4 34.27 -17.33 -35.55
C LYS A 4 34.78 -15.88 -35.43
N ILE A 5 34.17 -15.09 -34.58
CA ILE A 5 34.73 -13.81 -34.14
C ILE A 5 35.02 -13.96 -32.64
N THR A 6 36.30 -13.83 -32.34
CA THR A 6 36.90 -13.86 -31.01
C THR A 6 36.93 -12.43 -30.47
N TYR A 7 36.41 -12.20 -29.30
CA TYR A 7 36.61 -10.93 -28.58
C TYR A 7 37.78 -11.06 -27.60
N LEU A 8 38.69 -10.15 -27.76
CA LEU A 8 39.91 -9.97 -26.95
C LEU A 8 39.55 -9.20 -25.68
N VAL A 9 39.92 -9.75 -24.54
CA VAL A 9 39.87 -9.05 -23.24
C VAL A 9 41.17 -8.32 -23.07
N LEU A 10 41.15 -7.02 -22.86
CA LEU A 10 42.31 -6.24 -22.43
C LEU A 10 42.03 -5.69 -21.03
N GLY A 11 42.73 -6.22 -20.05
CA GLY A 11 42.80 -5.68 -18.70
C GLY A 11 43.86 -4.58 -18.64
N CYS A 12 43.60 -3.56 -17.87
CA CYS A 12 44.63 -2.68 -17.33
C CYS A 12 44.42 -2.48 -15.84
N VAL A 13 45.38 -2.95 -15.08
CA VAL A 13 45.64 -2.69 -13.67
C VAL A 13 46.69 -1.58 -13.61
N LEU A 14 46.60 -0.71 -12.63
CA LEU A 14 47.59 0.15 -11.96
C LEU A 14 46.87 1.42 -11.48
N GLY A 15 46.89 1.91 -10.22
CA GLY A 15 47.82 1.69 -9.15
C GLY A 15 48.09 3.02 -8.45
N ALA A 16 48.25 2.98 -7.13
CA ALA A 16 48.82 4.01 -6.23
C ALA A 16 47.95 5.30 -6.04
N GLY A 17 47.49 5.71 -4.89
CA GLY A 17 48.21 5.85 -3.59
C GLY A 17 48.57 7.32 -3.38
N ALA A 18 47.85 8.02 -2.49
CA ALA A 18 48.42 9.18 -1.81
C ALA A 18 47.62 9.47 -0.51
N THR A 19 48.27 9.18 0.58
CA THR A 19 48.04 9.68 1.93
C THR A 19 48.30 11.18 2.00
N TYR A 20 47.41 11.94 2.66
CA TYR A 20 47.77 13.21 3.29
C TYR A 20 47.25 13.23 4.72
N ALA A 21 48.20 13.17 5.63
CA ALA A 21 48.07 13.59 7.00
C ALA A 21 48.36 15.09 7.08
N ALA A 22 47.56 15.85 7.78
CA ALA A 22 47.95 17.16 8.26
C ALA A 22 47.43 17.36 9.70
N CYS A 23 48.38 17.58 10.57
CA CYS A 23 48.33 18.00 11.94
C CYS A 23 47.56 19.31 12.18
N GLY A 24 46.80 19.35 13.24
CA GLY A 24 47.02 20.07 14.48
C GLY A 24 46.79 21.58 14.48
N LEU A 25 45.99 22.06 15.40
CA LEU A 25 46.42 22.89 16.52
C LEU A 25 45.21 23.43 17.29
N LEU A 26 45.12 23.08 18.52
CA LEU A 26 44.69 23.76 19.73
C LEU A 26 44.17 25.20 19.61
N GLY A 27 42.92 25.39 20.05
CA GLY A 27 42.41 26.66 20.52
C GLY A 27 41.39 26.41 21.63
N LYS A 28 41.86 26.45 22.89
CA LYS A 28 40.98 26.51 24.07
C LYS A 28 40.28 27.84 24.10
N GLN A 29 38.97 27.85 24.18
CA GLN A 29 38.23 28.91 24.82
C GLN A 29 37.10 28.36 25.67
N ALA A 30 37.01 28.90 26.88
CA ALA A 30 36.25 28.44 28.00
C ALA A 30 34.76 28.78 27.94
N SER A 31 34.00 27.80 28.38
CA SER A 31 32.78 27.80 29.16
C SER A 31 31.84 29.01 29.10
N LEU A 32 30.66 28.78 28.51
CA LEU A 32 29.42 29.25 29.11
C LEU A 32 28.54 28.02 29.31
N THR A 33 28.25 27.74 30.56
CA THR A 33 27.33 26.68 31.00
C THR A 33 25.92 27.09 30.63
N ASP A 34 25.44 26.55 29.54
CA ASP A 34 24.02 26.55 29.22
C ASP A 34 23.43 25.21 29.64
N THR A 35 22.77 25.21 30.79
CA THR A 35 22.01 24.04 31.28
C THR A 35 20.68 23.96 30.55
N SER A 36 20.74 23.70 29.26
CA SER A 36 19.61 23.13 28.54
C SER A 36 19.71 21.61 28.65
N ASN A 37 18.79 21.01 29.40
CA ASN A 37 18.57 19.57 29.41
C ASN A 37 18.32 19.08 27.98
N SER A 38 19.41 18.81 27.25
CA SER A 38 19.35 17.99 26.06
C SER A 38 19.12 16.55 26.53
N ALA A 39 17.86 16.10 26.49
CA ALA A 39 17.60 14.66 26.47
C ALA A 39 18.53 14.07 25.42
N VAL A 40 19.46 13.23 25.87
CA VAL A 40 20.41 12.53 25.00
C VAL A 40 19.57 11.66 24.09
N ASN A 41 19.29 12.14 22.90
CA ASN A 41 18.75 11.37 21.79
C ASN A 41 19.84 10.39 21.35
N SER A 42 20.00 9.29 22.08
CA SER A 42 20.62 8.11 21.50
C SER A 42 19.60 7.57 20.50
N ALA A 43 19.74 7.99 19.25
CA ALA A 43 19.03 7.35 18.16
C ALA A 43 19.20 5.84 18.33
N PRO A 44 18.12 5.03 18.36
CA PRO A 44 18.27 3.58 18.43
C PRO A 44 19.16 3.16 17.27
N LYS A 45 20.04 2.18 17.53
CA LYS A 45 20.84 1.58 16.46
C LYS A 45 19.88 1.25 15.33
N GLN A 46 20.02 1.94 14.20
CA GLN A 46 19.20 1.72 13.04
C GLN A 46 19.33 0.24 12.67
N LEU A 47 18.22 -0.51 12.71
CA LEU A 47 18.23 -1.91 12.28
C LEU A 47 18.64 -1.91 10.82
N THR A 48 19.91 -2.21 10.54
CA THR A 48 20.39 -2.32 9.18
C THR A 48 19.95 -3.67 8.61
N TYR A 49 19.97 -3.80 7.30
CA TYR A 49 19.69 -5.07 6.61
C TYR A 49 20.60 -6.22 7.12
N ALA A 50 21.81 -5.90 7.61
CA ALA A 50 22.73 -6.85 8.23
C ALA A 50 22.29 -7.31 9.63
N ASP A 51 21.53 -6.49 10.35
CA ASP A 51 20.98 -6.85 11.66
C ASP A 51 19.70 -7.68 11.55
N ILE A 52 19.06 -7.64 10.37
CA ILE A 52 17.91 -8.48 10.00
C ILE A 52 18.44 -9.55 9.04
N ILE A 53 19.23 -10.47 9.56
CA ILE A 53 19.80 -11.57 8.79
C ILE A 53 18.66 -12.52 8.42
N ILE A 54 18.34 -12.56 7.12
CA ILE A 54 17.52 -13.62 6.56
C ILE A 54 18.38 -14.88 6.54
N PRO A 55 18.01 -15.97 7.24
CA PRO A 55 18.79 -17.19 7.22
C PRO A 55 18.91 -17.75 5.81
N PRO A 56 19.95 -18.56 5.56
CA PRO A 56 20.02 -19.34 4.33
C PRO A 56 18.75 -20.18 4.15
N GLU A 57 18.41 -20.47 2.89
CA GLU A 57 17.21 -21.20 2.50
C GLU A 57 16.91 -22.38 3.42
N GLY A 58 15.76 -22.32 4.12
CA GLY A 58 15.28 -23.40 4.97
C GLY A 58 14.81 -23.01 6.36
N ASP A 59 15.38 -21.99 7.01
CA ASP A 59 15.02 -21.62 8.38
C ASP A 59 14.66 -20.13 8.51
N TYR A 60 13.53 -19.75 7.94
CA TYR A 60 12.99 -18.38 8.04
C TYR A 60 12.33 -18.08 9.40
N GLY A 61 12.28 -19.04 10.32
CA GLY A 61 11.56 -18.89 11.59
C GLY A 61 12.29 -18.03 12.61
N GLN A 62 13.61 -18.06 12.65
CA GLN A 62 14.39 -17.47 13.72
C GLN A 62 14.62 -15.94 13.61
N PRO A 63 14.95 -15.35 12.45
CA PRO A 63 15.13 -13.90 12.35
C PRO A 63 13.83 -13.13 12.54
N VAL A 64 12.71 -13.68 12.08
CA VAL A 64 11.38 -13.11 12.28
C VAL A 64 11.06 -13.05 13.77
N ARG A 65 11.37 -14.10 14.53
CA ARG A 65 11.20 -14.11 15.99
C ARG A 65 12.11 -13.09 16.67
N THR A 66 13.36 -13.00 16.25
CA THR A 66 14.33 -12.04 16.79
C THR A 66 13.85 -10.61 16.57
N LEU A 67 13.36 -10.27 15.36
CA LEU A 67 12.81 -8.96 15.06
C LEU A 67 11.64 -8.59 15.98
N ILE A 68 10.66 -9.48 16.14
CA ILE A 68 9.51 -9.26 17.04
C ILE A 68 9.98 -9.12 18.49
N GLN A 69 10.91 -9.98 18.94
CA GLN A 69 11.46 -9.94 20.29
C GLN A 69 12.22 -8.63 20.55
N ASP A 70 13.02 -8.18 19.60
CA ASP A 70 13.80 -6.95 19.73
C ASP A 70 12.91 -5.72 19.75
N HIS A 71 11.89 -5.67 18.90
CA HIS A 71 10.88 -4.60 18.96
C HIS A 71 10.11 -4.61 20.28
N THR A 72 9.84 -5.79 20.83
CA THR A 72 9.21 -5.92 22.16
C THR A 72 10.13 -5.41 23.27
N LYS A 73 11.44 -5.73 23.23
CA LYS A 73 12.43 -5.20 24.18
C LYS A 73 12.53 -3.67 24.09
N ILE A 74 12.58 -3.12 22.86
CA ILE A 74 12.63 -1.67 22.65
C ILE A 74 11.39 -0.99 23.25
N TYR A 75 10.21 -1.55 23.05
CA TYR A 75 8.97 -1.04 23.62
C TYR A 75 8.99 -1.09 25.14
N ASN A 76 9.34 -2.23 25.72
CA ASN A 76 9.39 -2.41 27.17
C ASN A 76 10.44 -1.48 27.83
N GLN A 77 11.58 -1.27 27.16
CA GLN A 77 12.57 -0.31 27.66
C GLN A 77 12.02 1.11 27.62
N PHE A 78 11.31 1.51 26.54
CA PHE A 78 10.69 2.83 26.47
C PHE A 78 9.63 3.03 27.56
N VAL A 79 8.79 2.02 27.84
CA VAL A 79 7.84 2.04 28.96
C VAL A 79 8.56 2.24 30.30
N SER A 80 9.66 1.51 30.53
CA SER A 80 10.49 1.64 31.73
C SER A 80 11.09 3.04 31.87
N ASP A 81 11.61 3.59 30.76
CA ASP A 81 12.19 4.94 30.73
C ASP A 81 11.14 6.00 31.13
N VAL A 82 9.91 5.84 30.63
CA VAL A 82 8.77 6.74 30.96
C VAL A 82 8.39 6.60 32.44
N GLN A 83 8.33 5.38 32.97
CA GLN A 83 7.96 5.14 34.37
C GLN A 83 9.02 5.62 35.36
N THR A 84 10.28 5.64 34.96
CA THR A 84 11.42 6.09 35.80
C THR A 84 11.74 7.57 35.65
N ALA A 85 11.19 8.24 34.62
CA ALA A 85 11.29 9.68 34.47
C ALA A 85 10.57 10.42 35.64
N ALA A 86 10.95 11.66 35.87
CA ALA A 86 10.25 12.48 36.84
C ALA A 86 8.75 12.61 36.44
N VAL A 87 7.88 12.60 37.42
CA VAL A 87 6.42 12.75 37.21
C VAL A 87 6.13 13.99 36.38
N ASN A 88 5.23 13.85 35.42
CA ASN A 88 4.85 14.88 34.48
C ASN A 88 5.96 15.36 33.54
N THR A 89 7.02 14.58 33.37
CA THR A 89 8.11 14.87 32.42
C THR A 89 7.98 13.97 31.17
N PRO A 90 7.70 14.55 30.00
CA PRO A 90 7.60 13.76 28.78
C PRO A 90 8.93 13.16 28.34
N VAL A 91 8.89 11.92 27.87
CA VAL A 91 9.99 11.22 27.21
C VAL A 91 9.60 10.98 25.75
N SER A 92 10.53 11.14 24.82
CA SER A 92 10.26 10.93 23.39
C SER A 92 11.34 10.13 22.71
N LYS A 93 10.96 9.39 21.67
CA LYS A 93 11.87 8.60 20.82
C LYS A 93 11.37 8.63 19.38
N ILE A 94 12.15 9.29 18.50
CA ILE A 94 11.87 9.33 17.06
C ILE A 94 12.38 8.04 16.44
N ASP A 95 11.65 7.51 15.44
CA ASP A 95 11.97 6.25 14.74
C ASP A 95 12.37 5.13 15.71
N PRO A 96 11.51 4.79 16.67
CA PRO A 96 11.90 3.94 17.80
C PRO A 96 12.38 2.55 17.38
N TYR A 97 11.96 2.08 16.21
CA TYR A 97 12.24 0.74 15.69
C TYR A 97 13.10 0.74 14.42
N GLY A 98 13.54 1.92 13.94
CA GLY A 98 14.35 2.06 12.72
C GLY A 98 13.59 1.80 11.41
N LEU A 99 12.25 1.73 11.46
CA LEU A 99 11.42 1.39 10.31
C LEU A 99 10.48 2.52 9.86
N ALA A 100 10.29 3.56 10.67
CA ALA A 100 9.36 4.65 10.37
C ALA A 100 9.96 6.02 10.76
N PRO A 101 10.84 6.59 9.93
CA PRO A 101 11.62 7.80 10.26
C PRO A 101 10.78 9.06 10.52
N LEU A 102 9.50 9.07 10.13
CA LEU A 102 8.57 10.18 10.35
C LEU A 102 7.52 9.86 11.43
N ALA A 103 7.86 8.93 12.34
CA ALA A 103 7.02 8.59 13.49
C ALA A 103 7.85 8.64 14.77
N ALA A 104 7.18 8.79 15.91
CA ALA A 104 7.81 8.76 17.22
C ALA A 104 6.91 8.08 18.25
N LEU A 105 7.50 7.67 19.36
CA LEU A 105 6.80 7.43 20.61
C LEU A 105 7.02 8.61 21.54
N VAL A 106 5.97 9.03 22.22
CA VAL A 106 6.04 9.98 23.33
C VAL A 106 5.37 9.33 24.53
N GLY A 107 6.00 9.42 25.69
CA GLY A 107 5.44 8.91 26.93
C GLY A 107 5.49 9.93 28.04
N ILE A 108 4.56 9.82 28.98
CA ILE A 108 4.51 10.63 30.19
C ILE A 108 3.93 9.78 31.33
N HIS A 109 4.54 9.90 32.51
CA HIS A 109 4.04 9.31 33.74
C HIS A 109 3.44 10.42 34.62
N THR A 110 2.20 10.21 35.07
CA THR A 110 1.44 11.12 35.92
C THR A 110 1.28 10.56 37.33
N ASP A 111 1.12 11.41 38.33
CA ASP A 111 0.94 10.99 39.73
C ASP A 111 -0.43 10.38 40.01
N GLN A 112 -1.42 10.67 39.19
CA GLN A 112 -2.76 10.11 39.25
C GLN A 112 -3.17 9.54 37.88
N PRO A 113 -4.09 8.56 37.82
CA PRO A 113 -4.64 8.09 36.56
C PRO A 113 -5.35 9.22 35.77
N THR A 114 -4.95 9.43 34.54
CA THR A 114 -5.40 10.50 33.64
C THR A 114 -5.68 9.96 32.24
N GLN A 115 -6.21 10.77 31.37
CA GLN A 115 -6.18 10.56 29.92
C GLN A 115 -5.12 11.49 29.30
N ALA A 116 -4.51 11.07 28.21
CA ALA A 116 -3.56 11.92 27.49
C ALA A 116 -3.94 12.04 26.02
N GLU A 117 -3.72 13.22 25.47
CA GLU A 117 -3.90 13.52 24.04
C GLU A 117 -2.57 13.98 23.47
N VAL A 118 -2.22 13.51 22.28
CA VAL A 118 -1.11 14.05 21.50
C VAL A 118 -1.63 14.90 20.35
N ILE A 119 -1.05 16.09 20.18
CA ILE A 119 -1.41 17.07 19.16
C ILE A 119 -0.15 17.42 18.39
N ILE A 120 -0.16 17.19 17.08
CA ILE A 120 0.90 17.60 16.17
C ILE A 120 0.47 18.94 15.59
N LEU A 121 1.18 20.00 15.95
CA LEU A 121 0.89 21.35 15.52
C LEU A 121 1.42 21.56 14.10
N GLY A 122 0.53 21.82 13.17
CA GLY A 122 0.90 22.18 11.80
C GLY A 122 1.64 23.52 11.72
N GLY A 123 2.26 23.80 10.57
CA GLY A 123 2.68 25.12 10.18
C GLY A 123 1.49 26.03 9.83
N PRO A 124 1.74 27.31 9.46
CA PRO A 124 0.68 28.19 8.98
C PRO A 124 -0.08 27.56 7.81
N GLY A 125 -1.41 27.46 7.91
CA GLY A 125 -2.28 26.87 6.90
C GLY A 125 -2.20 25.33 6.80
N GLU A 126 -1.62 24.67 7.81
CA GLU A 126 -1.60 23.21 7.88
C GLU A 126 -2.56 22.69 8.95
N PRO A 127 -3.21 21.55 8.69
CA PRO A 127 -4.11 20.95 9.66
C PRO A 127 -3.36 20.47 10.91
N VAL A 128 -4.02 20.58 12.05
CA VAL A 128 -3.57 20.01 13.31
C VAL A 128 -4.00 18.55 13.37
N ARG A 129 -3.06 17.61 13.59
CA ARG A 129 -3.38 16.19 13.79
C ARG A 129 -3.48 15.87 15.26
N ARG A 130 -4.48 15.08 15.65
CA ARG A 130 -4.76 14.77 17.05
C ARG A 130 -5.01 13.27 17.23
N TYR A 131 -4.53 12.74 18.36
CA TYR A 131 -4.88 11.42 18.82
C TYR A 131 -5.13 11.43 20.33
N LYS A 132 -6.33 11.02 20.74
CA LYS A 132 -6.75 10.93 22.13
C LYS A 132 -7.29 9.53 22.40
N PRO A 133 -6.49 8.61 22.96
CA PRO A 133 -6.99 7.33 23.42
C PRO A 133 -7.97 7.50 24.58
N THR A 134 -8.87 6.57 24.73
CA THR A 134 -9.88 6.57 25.80
C THR A 134 -9.35 6.00 27.13
N GLU A 135 -8.16 5.42 27.12
CA GLU A 135 -7.54 4.77 28.27
C GLU A 135 -7.25 5.79 29.39
N VAL A 136 -7.58 5.41 30.63
CA VAL A 136 -7.26 6.15 31.85
C VAL A 136 -6.15 5.40 32.57
N THR A 137 -4.94 5.97 32.59
CA THR A 137 -3.75 5.32 33.15
C THR A 137 -2.80 6.36 33.76
N GLN A 138 -1.81 5.91 34.54
CA GLN A 138 -0.73 6.79 35.01
C GLN A 138 0.43 6.85 34.03
N THR A 139 0.64 5.80 33.22
CA THR A 139 1.73 5.75 32.23
C THR A 139 1.14 5.77 30.83
N HIS A 140 1.32 6.86 30.14
CA HIS A 140 0.85 7.04 28.76
C HIS A 140 1.98 6.79 27.77
N ILE A 141 1.72 5.96 26.77
CA ILE A 141 2.60 5.74 25.63
C ILE A 141 1.81 6.08 24.37
N LEU A 142 2.16 7.19 23.74
CA LEU A 142 1.40 7.77 22.65
C LEU A 142 2.20 7.68 21.34
N PRO A 143 1.64 7.10 20.27
CA PRO A 143 2.23 7.19 18.95
C PRO A 143 2.08 8.62 18.40
N VAL A 144 3.16 9.17 17.89
CA VAL A 144 3.19 10.47 17.18
C VAL A 144 3.40 10.18 15.70
N LEU A 145 2.36 10.38 14.90
CA LEU A 145 2.31 9.99 13.49
C LEU A 145 2.03 11.19 12.59
N GLY A 146 2.63 11.19 11.39
CA GLY A 146 2.42 12.27 10.42
C GLY A 146 3.40 13.44 10.58
N LEU A 147 4.61 13.20 11.09
CA LEU A 147 5.68 14.18 11.15
C LEU A 147 6.20 14.53 9.75
N LYS A 148 6.81 15.69 9.61
CA LYS A 148 7.52 16.12 8.40
C LYS A 148 8.99 15.75 8.50
N ALA A 149 9.60 15.40 7.37
CA ALA A 149 11.04 15.18 7.27
C ALA A 149 11.82 16.50 7.39
N ASP A 150 13.05 16.43 7.89
CA ASP A 150 13.99 17.56 8.03
C ASP A 150 13.36 18.78 8.71
N THR A 151 12.60 18.54 9.77
CA THR A 151 11.75 19.54 10.40
C THR A 151 11.76 19.43 11.92
N ALA A 152 11.82 20.57 12.60
CA ALA A 152 11.53 20.69 14.02
C ALA A 152 10.01 20.64 14.23
N ASN A 153 9.45 19.45 14.30
CA ASN A 153 8.01 19.22 14.45
C ASN A 153 7.56 19.58 15.86
N ARG A 154 6.58 20.48 15.96
CA ARG A 154 6.01 20.90 17.24
C ARG A 154 4.90 19.95 17.65
N VAL A 155 5.03 19.35 18.82
CA VAL A 155 4.08 18.39 19.38
C VAL A 155 3.67 18.88 20.77
N GLN A 156 2.40 18.73 21.10
CA GLN A 156 1.86 19.03 22.42
C GLN A 156 1.24 17.78 23.01
N ILE A 157 1.51 17.46 24.26
CA ILE A 157 0.76 16.49 25.06
C ILE A 157 -0.19 17.28 25.96
N VAL A 158 -1.45 16.92 25.93
CA VAL A 158 -2.46 17.47 26.84
C VAL A 158 -2.92 16.38 27.78
N ILE A 159 -2.82 16.62 29.08
CA ILE A 159 -3.31 15.73 30.12
C ILE A 159 -4.72 16.15 30.49
N HIS A 160 -5.62 15.19 30.54
CA HIS A 160 -7.02 15.37 30.93
C HIS A 160 -7.31 14.57 32.19
N SER A 161 -8.18 15.08 33.06
CA SER A 161 -8.73 14.25 34.12
C SER A 161 -9.47 13.03 33.54
N LYS A 162 -9.82 12.05 34.37
CA LYS A 162 -10.65 10.92 33.96
C LYS A 162 -12.03 11.31 33.42
N GLU A 163 -12.52 12.50 33.80
CA GLU A 163 -13.77 13.09 33.31
C GLU A 163 -13.56 13.89 32.00
N GLY A 164 -12.32 13.95 31.47
CA GLY A 164 -11.99 14.61 30.21
C GLY A 164 -11.64 16.09 30.30
N THR A 165 -11.55 16.68 31.50
CA THR A 165 -11.18 18.09 31.70
C THR A 165 -9.66 18.28 31.57
N PRO A 166 -9.16 19.23 30.74
CA PRO A 166 -7.74 19.51 30.64
C PRO A 166 -7.14 19.94 31.99
N GLN A 167 -6.01 19.34 32.38
CA GLN A 167 -5.28 19.61 33.62
C GLN A 167 -3.90 20.21 33.38
N GLY A 168 -3.29 19.96 32.21
CA GLY A 168 -1.97 20.47 31.87
C GLY A 168 -1.59 20.17 30.45
N SER A 169 -0.57 20.85 29.95
CA SER A 169 -0.02 20.57 28.62
C SER A 169 1.51 20.73 28.59
N TYR A 170 2.15 19.92 27.76
CA TYR A 170 3.60 19.86 27.59
C TYR A 170 3.95 20.01 26.12
N ASN A 171 4.82 20.96 25.80
CA ASN A 171 5.28 21.18 24.44
C ASN A 171 6.60 20.46 24.20
N LEU A 172 6.69 19.77 23.06
CA LEU A 172 7.86 19.06 22.60
C LEU A 172 8.24 19.53 21.21
N THR A 173 9.52 19.51 20.91
CA THR A 173 10.04 19.67 19.56
C THR A 173 10.73 18.38 19.14
N LEU A 174 10.20 17.73 18.09
CA LEU A 174 10.75 16.50 17.55
C LEU A 174 11.47 16.80 16.24
N GLN A 175 12.80 16.80 16.26
CA GLN A 175 13.62 17.04 15.08
C GLN A 175 13.76 15.74 14.29
N THR A 176 13.12 15.66 13.14
CA THR A 176 13.28 14.54 12.20
C THR A 176 14.45 14.76 11.25
N ASN A 177 15.02 13.67 10.77
CA ASN A 177 16.05 13.70 9.74
C ASN A 177 15.44 13.86 8.33
N PRO A 178 16.23 14.32 7.34
CA PRO A 178 15.81 14.23 5.93
C PRO A 178 15.60 12.77 5.52
N LEU A 179 14.62 12.56 4.64
CA LEU A 179 14.45 11.26 3.99
C LEU A 179 15.59 11.00 2.99
N ALA A 180 15.80 9.73 2.65
CA ALA A 180 16.75 9.36 1.61
C ALA A 180 16.47 10.13 0.31
N VAL A 181 17.52 10.58 -0.37
CA VAL A 181 17.41 11.34 -1.65
C VAL A 181 16.65 10.54 -2.71
N SER A 182 16.73 9.20 -2.65
CA SER A 182 16.00 8.30 -3.55
C SER A 182 14.50 8.20 -3.26
N THR A 183 14.00 8.81 -2.17
CA THR A 183 12.56 8.75 -1.87
C THR A 183 11.76 9.54 -2.90
N PRO A 184 10.86 8.88 -3.67
CA PRO A 184 10.09 9.55 -4.70
C PRO A 184 9.18 10.63 -4.13
N LYS A 185 9.10 11.76 -4.82
CA LYS A 185 8.16 12.84 -4.52
C LYS A 185 7.26 13.06 -5.71
N PRO A 186 5.94 13.22 -5.52
CA PRO A 186 5.05 13.53 -6.61
C PRO A 186 5.18 14.98 -7.06
N GLU A 187 4.87 15.23 -8.33
CA GLU A 187 4.43 16.54 -8.78
C GLU A 187 2.98 16.75 -8.37
N VAL A 188 2.67 17.92 -7.80
CA VAL A 188 1.30 18.29 -7.39
C VAL A 188 0.64 19.07 -8.51
N ILE A 189 -0.25 18.43 -9.25
CA ILE A 189 -1.01 19.08 -10.33
C ILE A 189 -2.19 19.84 -9.77
N LYS A 190 -2.85 19.30 -8.75
CA LYS A 190 -3.97 19.91 -8.06
C LYS A 190 -4.00 19.52 -6.59
N ALA A 191 -4.32 20.49 -5.74
CA ALA A 191 -4.65 20.28 -4.34
C ALA A 191 -5.74 21.29 -3.95
N LYS A 192 -6.92 20.79 -3.58
CA LYS A 192 -8.08 21.62 -3.23
C LYS A 192 -8.18 21.75 -1.71
N GLU A 193 -7.94 22.96 -1.19
CA GLU A 193 -7.80 23.21 0.25
C GLU A 193 -9.07 22.88 1.05
N GLU A 194 -10.23 23.12 0.50
CA GLU A 194 -11.52 22.83 1.14
C GLU A 194 -11.79 21.33 1.30
N ASN A 195 -10.97 20.47 0.67
CA ASN A 195 -11.08 19.01 0.73
C ASN A 195 -10.03 18.36 1.63
N PHE A 196 -9.37 19.12 2.48
CA PHE A 196 -8.38 18.54 3.39
C PHE A 196 -9.05 17.74 4.49
N HIS A 197 -8.86 16.42 4.45
CA HIS A 197 -9.53 15.45 5.32
C HIS A 197 -8.59 14.77 6.33
N HIS A 198 -7.36 15.26 6.50
CA HIS A 198 -6.32 14.70 7.39
C HIS A 198 -5.85 13.26 7.04
N LYS A 199 -6.46 12.59 6.07
CA LYS A 199 -6.05 11.25 5.63
C LYS A 199 -4.75 11.33 4.83
N LEU A 200 -4.07 10.20 4.76
CA LEU A 200 -2.90 10.05 3.90
C LEU A 200 -3.21 9.05 2.78
N TYR A 201 -2.64 9.31 1.63
CA TYR A 201 -2.56 8.34 0.53
C TYR A 201 -1.32 7.48 0.75
N PHE A 202 -1.51 6.28 1.31
CA PHE A 202 -0.45 5.29 1.46
C PHE A 202 -0.23 4.58 0.14
N VAL A 203 0.92 4.82 -0.47
CA VAL A 203 1.28 4.28 -1.78
C VAL A 203 2.71 3.74 -1.77
N SER A 204 3.02 2.85 -2.71
CA SER A 204 4.36 2.27 -2.85
C SER A 204 4.92 2.52 -4.26
N PRO A 205 5.34 3.77 -4.55
CA PRO A 205 5.95 4.08 -5.82
C PRO A 205 7.25 3.27 -5.97
N SER A 206 7.36 2.59 -7.10
CA SER A 206 8.50 1.76 -7.48
C SER A 206 9.14 2.36 -8.70
N GLU A 207 10.36 2.90 -8.55
CA GLU A 207 11.13 3.43 -9.67
C GLU A 207 11.92 2.31 -10.36
N GLY A 208 11.87 2.27 -11.69
CA GLY A 208 12.63 1.27 -12.45
C GLY A 208 12.36 1.32 -13.95
N GLU A 209 13.01 0.42 -14.67
CA GLU A 209 12.88 0.25 -16.12
C GLU A 209 11.79 -0.78 -16.42
N GLY A 210 10.67 -0.32 -16.99
CA GLY A 210 9.53 -1.18 -17.30
C GLY A 210 9.05 -1.98 -16.09
N MET A 211 8.95 -3.29 -16.22
CA MET A 211 8.68 -4.24 -15.13
C MET A 211 9.97 -4.86 -14.55
N GLY A 212 11.13 -4.33 -14.87
CA GLY A 212 12.44 -4.84 -14.46
C GLY A 212 12.79 -4.56 -13.01
N LYS A 213 14.06 -4.19 -12.76
CA LYS A 213 14.54 -3.86 -11.41
C LYS A 213 13.83 -2.63 -10.87
N GLN A 214 13.07 -2.80 -9.81
CA GLN A 214 12.32 -1.76 -9.14
C GLN A 214 12.99 -1.38 -7.82
N SER A 215 12.98 -0.09 -7.49
CA SER A 215 13.36 0.45 -6.19
C SER A 215 12.11 0.94 -5.48
N PRO A 216 11.42 0.07 -4.72
CA PRO A 216 10.14 0.43 -4.13
C PRO A 216 10.32 1.22 -2.84
N HIS A 217 9.42 2.16 -2.61
CA HIS A 217 9.27 2.90 -1.37
C HIS A 217 7.81 2.83 -0.93
N THR A 218 7.54 2.70 0.38
CA THR A 218 6.18 2.86 0.90
C THR A 218 6.10 4.17 1.64
N ILE A 219 5.23 5.06 1.20
CA ILE A 219 5.07 6.42 1.74
C ILE A 219 3.60 6.76 1.96
N GLY A 220 3.34 7.63 2.90
CA GLY A 220 2.03 8.26 3.14
C GLY A 220 2.11 9.74 2.81
N LEU A 221 1.32 10.19 1.85
CA LEU A 221 1.25 11.55 1.33
C LEU A 221 0.01 12.27 1.85
N ASP A 222 0.14 13.54 2.22
CA ASP A 222 -1.03 14.40 2.40
C ASP A 222 -1.52 14.96 1.05
N GLU A 223 -2.61 15.71 1.07
CA GLU A 223 -3.26 16.28 -0.12
C GLU A 223 -2.37 17.30 -0.87
N LYS A 224 -1.35 17.82 -0.20
CA LYS A 224 -0.33 18.72 -0.78
C LYS A 224 0.89 17.96 -1.32
N GLY A 225 0.84 16.62 -1.34
CA GLY A 225 1.96 15.78 -1.79
C GLY A 225 3.13 15.73 -0.81
N THR A 226 2.95 16.24 0.43
CA THR A 226 3.98 16.16 1.46
C THR A 226 4.04 14.76 2.04
N ILE A 227 5.24 14.17 2.12
CA ILE A 227 5.43 12.88 2.76
C ILE A 227 5.31 13.08 4.28
N ARG A 228 4.29 12.46 4.86
CA ARG A 228 3.95 12.51 6.29
C ARG A 228 4.21 11.19 7.01
N TRP A 229 4.47 10.14 6.27
CA TRP A 229 4.90 8.85 6.75
C TRP A 229 5.75 8.16 5.70
N ALA A 230 6.74 7.40 6.12
CA ALA A 230 7.58 6.59 5.25
C ALA A 230 8.00 5.31 5.96
N PHE A 231 8.01 4.20 5.23
CA PHE A 231 8.66 2.98 5.68
C PHE A 231 10.13 3.02 5.26
N ASN A 232 11.02 2.47 6.07
CA ASN A 232 12.45 2.45 5.76
C ASN A 232 12.72 1.74 4.43
N PRO A 233 13.25 2.44 3.40
CA PRO A 233 13.43 1.89 2.06
C PRO A 233 14.47 0.75 2.01
N GLU A 234 15.37 0.67 2.99
CA GLU A 234 16.34 -0.43 3.08
C GLU A 234 15.66 -1.79 3.29
N MET A 235 14.47 -1.79 3.87
CA MET A 235 13.65 -2.98 4.10
C MET A 235 12.83 -3.40 2.87
N GLY A 236 12.82 -2.59 1.83
CA GLY A 236 11.93 -2.72 0.69
C GLY A 236 10.56 -2.13 0.96
N ALA A 237 9.65 -2.24 -0.01
CA ALA A 237 8.28 -1.77 0.15
C ALA A 237 7.29 -2.92 0.31
N THR A 238 6.17 -2.61 0.94
CA THR A 238 4.98 -3.44 0.84
C THR A 238 4.07 -2.86 -0.26
N PRO A 239 3.67 -3.65 -1.25
CA PRO A 239 2.80 -3.15 -2.32
C PRO A 239 1.38 -2.83 -1.82
N LEU A 240 0.99 -3.37 -0.69
CA LEU A 240 -0.32 -3.22 -0.08
C LEU A 240 -0.23 -3.30 1.43
N MET A 241 -0.87 -2.34 2.10
CA MET A 241 -1.08 -2.34 3.55
C MET A 241 -2.49 -1.88 3.86
N LYS A 242 -3.14 -2.49 4.84
CA LYS A 242 -4.50 -2.16 5.26
C LYS A 242 -4.58 -1.99 6.79
N PRO A 243 -5.32 -0.98 7.29
CA PRO A 243 -5.52 -0.82 8.74
C PRO A 243 -6.31 -2.00 9.29
N TRP A 244 -5.87 -2.55 10.41
CA TRP A 244 -6.48 -3.72 11.04
C TRP A 244 -7.20 -3.34 12.33
N LYS A 245 -6.59 -3.53 13.49
CA LYS A 245 -7.15 -3.23 14.81
C LYS A 245 -6.06 -2.86 15.81
N ASP A 246 -6.42 -2.24 16.90
CA ASP A 246 -5.52 -1.91 18.02
C ASP A 246 -4.27 -1.16 17.57
N GLY A 247 -4.40 -0.22 16.63
CA GLY A 247 -3.30 0.54 16.04
C GLY A 247 -2.45 -0.23 15.01
N LYS A 248 -2.76 -1.49 14.75
CA LYS A 248 -1.98 -2.35 13.86
C LYS A 248 -2.50 -2.31 12.43
N TRP A 249 -1.58 -2.51 11.50
CA TRP A 249 -1.80 -2.65 10.07
C TRP A 249 -1.35 -4.03 9.62
N LEU A 250 -2.03 -4.59 8.65
CA LEU A 250 -1.60 -5.79 7.95
C LEU A 250 -0.94 -5.39 6.62
N ALA A 251 0.13 -6.10 6.28
CA ALA A 251 0.84 -5.92 5.01
C ALA A 251 1.48 -7.23 4.56
N PHE A 252 1.66 -7.39 3.26
CA PHE A 252 2.62 -8.38 2.78
C PHE A 252 4.03 -7.95 3.18
N MET A 253 4.80 -8.87 3.73
CA MET A 253 6.14 -8.58 4.20
C MET A 253 7.01 -8.10 3.04
N PRO A 254 7.78 -7.01 3.21
CA PRO A 254 8.68 -6.53 2.17
C PRO A 254 9.65 -7.61 1.66
N ASN A 255 9.89 -7.64 0.36
CA ASN A 255 10.67 -8.70 -0.29
C ASN A 255 12.09 -8.87 0.25
N LYS A 256 12.74 -7.78 0.67
CA LYS A 256 14.08 -7.85 1.26
C LYS A 256 14.08 -8.59 2.60
N LEU A 257 12.98 -8.53 3.35
CA LEU A 257 12.78 -9.31 4.57
C LEU A 257 12.36 -10.76 4.28
N ALA A 258 11.71 -11.00 3.16
CA ALA A 258 11.15 -12.30 2.79
C ALA A 258 12.10 -13.21 1.99
N GLY A 259 13.29 -12.73 1.61
CA GLY A 259 14.28 -13.47 0.80
C GLY A 259 13.91 -13.67 -0.67
N LYS A 260 14.88 -13.52 -1.51
CA LYS A 260 14.99 -13.67 -2.98
C LYS A 260 13.74 -13.67 -3.86
N ARG A 261 13.75 -12.67 -4.78
CA ARG A 261 13.02 -12.50 -6.05
C ARG A 261 11.57 -12.05 -5.96
N GLY A 262 11.43 -10.77 -6.33
CA GLY A 262 10.33 -10.19 -7.13
C GLY A 262 8.90 -10.47 -6.68
N GLY A 263 8.29 -9.51 -6.00
CA GLY A 263 6.84 -9.29 -6.06
C GLY A 263 5.94 -10.13 -5.16
N ALA A 264 6.43 -11.15 -4.48
CA ALA A 264 5.54 -12.00 -3.70
C ALA A 264 6.21 -12.64 -2.49
N SER A 265 5.64 -12.40 -1.34
CA SER A 265 6.09 -12.92 -0.05
C SER A 265 5.24 -14.11 0.38
N LYS A 266 5.84 -15.05 1.13
CA LYS A 266 5.09 -16.06 1.88
C LYS A 266 4.64 -15.58 3.25
N TYR A 267 4.79 -14.27 3.55
CA TYR A 267 4.57 -13.76 4.90
C TYR A 267 3.57 -12.60 4.90
N LEU A 268 2.62 -12.70 5.82
CA LEU A 268 1.76 -11.60 6.24
C LEU A 268 2.35 -11.01 7.52
N MET A 269 2.45 -9.69 7.59
CA MET A 269 3.04 -8.96 8.72
C MET A 269 2.00 -8.07 9.37
N ALA A 270 1.93 -8.08 10.71
CA ALA A 270 1.25 -7.06 11.50
C ALA A 270 2.27 -6.10 12.09
N PHE A 271 2.10 -4.82 11.82
CA PHE A 271 2.96 -3.74 12.33
C PHE A 271 2.11 -2.51 12.64
N ASP A 272 2.64 -1.55 13.40
CA ASP A 272 2.02 -0.24 13.56
C ASP A 272 2.82 0.85 12.83
N LEU A 273 2.23 2.02 12.67
CA LEU A 273 2.86 3.12 11.92
C LEU A 273 4.04 3.77 12.65
N THR A 274 4.35 3.39 13.91
CA THR A 274 5.63 3.74 14.55
C THR A 274 6.78 2.84 14.09
N GLY A 275 6.48 1.82 13.26
CA GLY A 275 7.43 0.85 12.75
C GLY A 275 7.56 -0.42 13.60
N ARG A 276 6.79 -0.56 14.68
CA ARG A 276 6.84 -1.79 15.50
C ARG A 276 6.21 -2.96 14.75
N VAL A 277 6.97 -4.01 14.53
CA VAL A 277 6.46 -5.29 14.05
C VAL A 277 5.96 -6.09 15.24
N HIS A 278 4.70 -6.49 15.20
CA HIS A 278 4.04 -7.24 16.25
C HIS A 278 4.03 -8.73 15.98
N ASN A 279 3.63 -9.12 14.77
CA ASN A 279 3.53 -10.51 14.36
C ASN A 279 3.87 -10.68 12.90
N ILE A 280 4.37 -11.86 12.55
CA ILE A 280 4.57 -12.30 11.17
C ILE A 280 4.08 -13.75 11.05
N TRP A 281 3.20 -13.99 10.09
CA TRP A 281 2.66 -15.32 9.79
C TRP A 281 3.18 -15.83 8.46
N LYS A 282 3.63 -17.07 8.44
CA LYS A 282 4.09 -17.76 7.24
C LYS A 282 2.95 -18.52 6.59
N ALA A 283 2.75 -18.32 5.30
CA ALA A 283 1.87 -19.14 4.46
C ALA A 283 2.63 -20.32 3.84
N GLU A 284 1.91 -21.37 3.44
CA GLU A 284 2.47 -22.49 2.70
C GLU A 284 2.91 -22.09 1.29
N HIS A 285 2.06 -21.30 0.62
CA HIS A 285 2.29 -20.80 -0.73
C HIS A 285 2.54 -19.30 -0.76
N ARG A 286 2.92 -18.78 -1.93
CA ARG A 286 3.16 -17.36 -2.15
C ARG A 286 1.85 -16.58 -2.00
N LEU A 287 1.88 -15.53 -1.18
CA LEU A 287 0.81 -14.53 -1.08
C LEU A 287 1.04 -13.45 -2.13
N HIS A 288 -0.02 -13.02 -2.81
CA HIS A 288 0.11 -12.04 -3.88
C HIS A 288 -1.11 -11.12 -3.97
N HIS A 289 -0.96 -10.02 -4.69
CA HIS A 289 -1.95 -9.06 -5.15
C HIS A 289 -2.81 -8.43 -4.06
N ASP A 290 -3.66 -9.19 -3.33
CA ASP A 290 -4.63 -8.60 -2.40
C ASP A 290 -4.97 -9.52 -1.22
N PHE A 291 -5.48 -8.88 -0.17
CA PHE A 291 -6.16 -9.55 0.93
C PHE A 291 -7.32 -8.66 1.44
N ALA A 292 -8.34 -9.28 1.98
CA ALA A 292 -9.45 -8.61 2.66
C ALA A 292 -9.47 -8.99 4.14
N ILE A 293 -9.70 -8.00 5.00
CA ILE A 293 -9.99 -8.22 6.41
C ILE A 293 -11.49 -8.42 6.51
N LEU A 294 -11.91 -9.60 6.94
CA LEU A 294 -13.30 -9.99 6.97
C LEU A 294 -14.01 -9.44 8.23
N LYS A 295 -15.31 -9.32 8.14
CA LYS A 295 -16.16 -8.85 9.24
C LYS A 295 -16.03 -9.69 10.52
N ASP A 296 -15.74 -10.97 10.40
CA ASP A 296 -15.51 -11.89 11.52
C ASP A 296 -14.08 -11.85 12.08
N GLY A 297 -13.21 -10.97 11.55
CA GLY A 297 -11.83 -10.77 11.99
C GLY A 297 -10.81 -11.69 11.32
N ARG A 298 -11.25 -12.66 10.50
CA ARG A 298 -10.37 -13.46 9.65
C ARG A 298 -9.84 -12.63 8.48
N VAL A 299 -8.91 -13.19 7.72
CA VAL A 299 -8.38 -12.59 6.50
C VAL A 299 -8.56 -13.52 5.31
N SER A 300 -9.06 -12.99 4.19
CA SER A 300 -9.08 -13.71 2.91
C SER A 300 -7.94 -13.19 2.05
N ILE A 301 -7.08 -14.08 1.54
CA ILE A 301 -5.80 -13.71 0.90
C ILE A 301 -5.67 -14.46 -0.42
N ALA A 302 -5.29 -13.75 -1.48
CA ALA A 302 -4.92 -14.36 -2.74
C ALA A 302 -3.57 -15.09 -2.61
N THR A 303 -3.50 -16.31 -3.11
CA THR A 303 -2.31 -17.18 -3.04
C THR A 303 -2.16 -18.03 -4.31
N ASP A 304 -0.94 -18.52 -4.54
CA ASP A 304 -0.70 -19.48 -5.61
C ASP A 304 -1.38 -20.81 -5.31
N GLY A 305 -1.77 -21.51 -6.36
CA GLY A 305 -2.14 -22.93 -6.30
C GLY A 305 -0.94 -23.84 -6.01
N PRO A 306 -1.18 -25.14 -5.77
CA PRO A 306 -0.11 -26.09 -5.56
C PRO A 306 0.80 -26.23 -6.79
N GLN A 307 2.12 -26.34 -6.53
CA GLN A 307 3.15 -26.52 -7.56
C GLN A 307 2.86 -27.72 -8.49
N PRO A 308 3.34 -27.73 -9.74
CA PRO A 308 4.49 -26.97 -10.25
C PRO A 308 4.16 -25.66 -10.97
N PHE A 309 2.90 -25.31 -11.15
CA PHE A 309 2.50 -24.17 -11.95
C PHE A 309 2.03 -23.01 -11.05
N LYS A 310 2.51 -21.79 -11.32
CA LYS A 310 1.97 -20.58 -10.70
C LYS A 310 0.59 -20.32 -11.27
N ILE A 311 -0.44 -20.78 -10.60
CA ILE A 311 -1.84 -20.51 -10.94
C ILE A 311 -2.36 -19.55 -9.87
N GLU A 312 -2.59 -18.31 -10.24
CA GLU A 312 -3.09 -17.25 -9.37
C GLU A 312 -4.63 -17.27 -9.31
N ASP A 313 -5.21 -18.40 -8.91
CA ASP A 313 -6.65 -18.65 -8.86
C ASP A 313 -7.16 -19.16 -7.50
N VAL A 314 -6.33 -19.09 -6.47
CA VAL A 314 -6.65 -19.60 -5.13
C VAL A 314 -6.78 -18.45 -4.15
N ALA A 315 -7.80 -18.51 -3.30
CA ALA A 315 -7.89 -17.70 -2.09
C ALA A 315 -7.92 -18.59 -0.85
N ILE A 316 -7.16 -18.23 0.17
CA ILE A 316 -7.25 -18.82 1.50
C ILE A 316 -7.98 -17.86 2.45
N THR A 317 -8.77 -18.41 3.38
CA THR A 317 -9.27 -17.68 4.53
C THR A 317 -8.56 -18.20 5.76
N ALA A 318 -7.99 -17.30 6.55
CA ALA A 318 -7.15 -17.67 7.67
C ALA A 318 -7.48 -16.87 8.93
N THR A 319 -7.37 -17.55 10.08
CA THR A 319 -7.40 -16.94 11.41
C THR A 319 -5.97 -16.52 11.80
N LEU A 320 -5.82 -15.27 12.22
CA LEU A 320 -4.56 -14.73 12.72
C LEU A 320 -4.42 -15.06 14.21
N THR A 321 -3.51 -15.97 14.52
CA THR A 321 -3.24 -16.46 15.88
C THR A 321 -1.84 -16.08 16.34
N ASP A 322 -1.46 -16.43 17.56
CA ASP A 322 -0.10 -16.25 18.09
C ASP A 322 0.90 -17.27 17.53
N LYS A 323 0.47 -18.19 16.66
CA LYS A 323 1.32 -19.16 16.00
C LYS A 323 2.01 -18.53 14.78
N PRO A 324 3.26 -18.93 14.46
CA PRO A 324 4.04 -18.32 13.38
C PRO A 324 3.58 -18.71 11.97
N ASN A 325 2.70 -19.71 11.84
CA ASN A 325 2.11 -20.11 10.57
C ASN A 325 0.66 -19.60 10.49
N LEU A 326 0.24 -19.20 9.29
CA LEU A 326 -1.17 -18.90 9.05
C LEU A 326 -2.00 -20.14 9.35
N GLN A 327 -3.01 -19.97 10.19
CA GLN A 327 -4.02 -21.00 10.40
C GLN A 327 -5.07 -20.87 9.29
N VAL A 328 -4.91 -21.67 8.24
CA VAL A 328 -5.83 -21.69 7.11
C VAL A 328 -7.08 -22.47 7.50
N ASP A 329 -8.22 -21.78 7.50
CA ASP A 329 -9.54 -22.36 7.84
C ASP A 329 -10.27 -22.84 6.58
N GLU A 330 -10.09 -22.12 5.45
CA GLU A 330 -10.76 -22.39 4.19
C GLU A 330 -9.81 -22.16 3.02
N THR A 331 -9.97 -22.97 1.97
CA THR A 331 -9.34 -22.76 0.67
C THR A 331 -10.41 -22.75 -0.42
N LEU A 332 -10.37 -21.74 -1.27
CA LEU A 332 -11.22 -21.60 -2.44
C LEU A 332 -10.35 -21.71 -3.69
N HIS A 333 -10.58 -22.72 -4.49
CA HIS A 333 -10.04 -22.83 -5.84
C HIS A 333 -11.07 -22.27 -6.83
N MET A 334 -10.73 -21.24 -7.56
CA MET A 334 -11.69 -20.57 -8.45
C MET A 334 -12.22 -21.50 -9.54
N GLU A 335 -11.43 -22.45 -10.01
CA GLU A 335 -11.88 -23.46 -10.98
C GLU A 335 -12.99 -24.40 -10.45
N SER A 336 -13.17 -24.49 -9.12
CA SER A 336 -14.26 -25.27 -8.53
C SER A 336 -15.62 -24.59 -8.65
N VAL A 337 -15.64 -23.26 -8.77
CA VAL A 337 -16.87 -22.45 -8.82
C VAL A 337 -17.12 -21.80 -10.18
N LEU A 338 -16.05 -21.52 -10.95
CA LEU A 338 -16.14 -20.78 -12.21
C LEU A 338 -15.64 -21.64 -13.38
N LYS A 339 -16.44 -21.76 -14.43
CA LYS A 339 -15.98 -22.32 -15.70
C LYS A 339 -15.31 -21.25 -16.54
N ARG A 340 -14.11 -21.54 -17.07
CA ARG A 340 -13.30 -20.60 -17.84
C ARG A 340 -14.03 -20.11 -19.09
N ARG A 341 -13.93 -18.83 -19.37
CA ARG A 341 -14.19 -18.24 -20.67
C ARG A 341 -12.91 -18.35 -21.50
N PRO A 342 -12.95 -18.89 -22.72
CA PRO A 342 -11.79 -18.84 -23.61
C PRO A 342 -11.46 -17.36 -23.93
N LEU A 343 -10.26 -16.93 -23.57
CA LEU A 343 -9.73 -15.62 -23.94
C LEU A 343 -8.67 -15.84 -25.01
N ILE A 344 -8.76 -15.07 -26.09
CA ILE A 344 -7.80 -15.11 -27.19
C ILE A 344 -6.71 -14.06 -26.97
N LEU A 345 -7.01 -13.03 -26.15
CA LEU A 345 -6.09 -11.96 -25.85
C LEU A 345 -5.19 -12.34 -24.67
N ASP A 346 -3.92 -12.56 -24.95
CA ASP A 346 -2.90 -12.58 -23.92
C ASP A 346 -2.54 -11.13 -23.57
N THR A 347 -2.83 -10.76 -22.34
CA THR A 347 -2.65 -9.38 -21.86
C THR A 347 -1.28 -9.13 -21.30
N GLN A 348 -0.44 -10.17 -21.16
CA GLN A 348 0.94 -10.05 -20.69
C GLN A 348 1.87 -10.91 -21.55
N ALA A 349 2.73 -10.26 -22.31
CA ALA A 349 3.76 -10.95 -23.06
C ALA A 349 4.59 -11.88 -22.16
N GLY A 350 4.56 -13.17 -22.45
CA GLY A 350 5.28 -14.20 -21.70
C GLY A 350 4.44 -15.00 -20.68
N TYR A 351 3.18 -14.65 -20.44
CA TYR A 351 2.25 -15.49 -19.71
C TYR A 351 1.36 -16.25 -20.68
N LEU A 352 1.47 -17.56 -20.67
CA LEU A 352 0.54 -18.40 -21.42
C LEU A 352 -0.80 -18.41 -20.67
N PRO A 353 -1.93 -18.03 -21.29
CA PRO A 353 -3.26 -18.00 -20.66
C PRO A 353 -3.69 -19.34 -20.06
N SER A 354 -3.04 -20.44 -20.49
CA SER A 354 -3.28 -21.78 -19.98
C SER A 354 -2.84 -22.01 -18.54
N TYR A 355 -1.91 -21.20 -18.00
CA TYR A 355 -1.37 -21.39 -16.67
C TYR A 355 -1.96 -20.41 -15.65
N ASP A 356 -2.04 -19.12 -15.98
CA ASP A 356 -2.59 -18.08 -15.10
C ASP A 356 -3.93 -17.58 -15.65
N TRP A 357 -4.89 -18.48 -15.69
CA TRP A 357 -6.17 -18.27 -16.38
C TRP A 357 -7.07 -17.23 -15.70
N PHE A 358 -7.00 -17.08 -14.37
CA PHE A 358 -7.84 -16.16 -13.60
C PHE A 358 -7.09 -14.91 -13.20
N HIS A 359 -5.88 -15.07 -12.66
CA HIS A 359 -5.05 -13.98 -12.15
C HIS A 359 -5.80 -13.14 -11.11
N MET A 360 -6.02 -13.74 -9.93
CA MET A 360 -6.74 -13.11 -8.83
C MET A 360 -5.97 -11.88 -8.32
N ASN A 361 -6.52 -10.70 -8.55
CA ASN A 361 -5.84 -9.45 -8.24
C ASN A 361 -6.64 -8.51 -7.32
N GLY A 362 -7.77 -8.94 -6.80
CA GLY A 362 -8.59 -8.16 -5.88
C GLY A 362 -9.56 -9.02 -5.11
N ILE A 363 -9.73 -8.72 -3.82
CA ILE A 363 -10.66 -9.40 -2.91
C ILE A 363 -11.34 -8.35 -2.04
N ASP A 364 -12.66 -8.45 -1.91
CA ASP A 364 -13.39 -7.71 -0.91
C ASP A 364 -14.57 -8.53 -0.36
N GLU A 365 -15.06 -8.17 0.81
CA GLU A 365 -16.23 -8.78 1.44
C GLU A 365 -17.42 -7.84 1.40
N ASN A 366 -18.58 -8.37 1.02
CA ASN A 366 -19.81 -7.60 1.14
C ASN A 366 -20.01 -7.13 2.59
N PRO A 367 -20.38 -5.86 2.84
CA PRO A 367 -20.50 -5.31 4.20
C PRO A 367 -21.43 -6.07 5.15
N ASN A 368 -22.35 -6.88 4.59
CA ASN A 368 -23.20 -7.78 5.41
C ASN A 368 -22.45 -9.05 5.84
N GLY A 369 -21.24 -9.33 5.32
CA GLY A 369 -20.45 -10.53 5.62
C GLY A 369 -21.02 -11.82 5.03
N THR A 370 -21.85 -11.73 3.99
CA THR A 370 -22.60 -12.88 3.43
C THR A 370 -21.94 -13.51 2.22
N TYR A 371 -21.08 -12.78 1.52
CA TYR A 371 -20.34 -13.26 0.36
C TYR A 371 -19.08 -12.40 0.14
N ARG A 372 -18.15 -12.90 -0.66
CA ARG A 372 -16.93 -12.20 -1.08
C ARG A 372 -16.89 -12.05 -2.58
N VAL A 373 -16.18 -11.01 -3.04
CA VAL A 373 -15.92 -10.80 -4.46
C VAL A 373 -14.45 -11.00 -4.75
N TYR A 374 -14.17 -11.62 -5.89
CA TYR A 374 -12.83 -11.91 -6.38
C TYR A 374 -12.68 -11.37 -7.79
N SER A 375 -11.71 -10.48 -7.99
CA SER A 375 -11.41 -9.93 -9.32
C SER A 375 -10.44 -10.84 -10.04
N GLY A 376 -10.84 -11.37 -11.18
CA GLY A 376 -10.04 -12.17 -12.10
C GLY A 376 -9.63 -11.35 -13.32
N ARG A 377 -8.40 -10.81 -13.30
CA ARG A 377 -7.89 -9.94 -14.35
C ARG A 377 -7.96 -10.60 -15.73
N ASN A 378 -7.45 -11.83 -15.84
CA ASN A 378 -7.35 -12.52 -17.12
C ASN A 378 -8.68 -13.06 -17.63
N GLN A 379 -9.73 -13.07 -16.80
CA GLN A 379 -11.11 -13.34 -17.23
C GLN A 379 -11.92 -12.05 -17.46
N SER A 380 -11.34 -10.89 -17.16
CA SER A 380 -12.07 -9.60 -17.12
C SER A 380 -13.42 -9.77 -16.41
N ALA A 381 -13.38 -10.35 -15.21
CA ALA A 381 -14.55 -10.71 -14.43
C ALA A 381 -14.36 -10.45 -12.95
N THR A 382 -15.36 -9.88 -12.29
CA THR A 382 -15.49 -9.90 -10.84
C THR A 382 -16.52 -10.95 -10.46
N VAL A 383 -16.14 -11.89 -9.61
CA VAL A 383 -16.93 -13.06 -9.26
C VAL A 383 -17.34 -13.01 -7.80
N ALA A 384 -18.64 -13.08 -7.52
CA ALA A 384 -19.14 -13.19 -6.16
C ALA A 384 -19.35 -14.65 -5.76
N VAL A 385 -18.84 -15.00 -4.59
CA VAL A 385 -18.92 -16.35 -4.03
C VAL A 385 -19.48 -16.28 -2.62
N ASN A 386 -20.55 -17.01 -2.36
CA ASN A 386 -21.17 -17.11 -1.04
C ASN A 386 -20.23 -17.79 -0.01
N ASN A 387 -20.53 -17.64 1.27
CA ASN A 387 -19.71 -18.24 2.33
C ASN A 387 -19.70 -19.78 2.29
N ASP A 388 -20.71 -20.42 1.68
CA ASP A 388 -20.74 -21.87 1.40
C ASP A 388 -19.96 -22.28 0.15
N LYS A 389 -19.23 -21.34 -0.47
CA LYS A 389 -18.45 -21.49 -1.72
C LYS A 389 -19.29 -21.67 -2.97
N SER A 390 -20.61 -21.49 -2.94
CA SER A 390 -21.43 -21.47 -4.13
C SER A 390 -21.25 -20.16 -4.91
N LEU A 391 -21.28 -20.24 -6.25
CA LEU A 391 -21.25 -19.06 -7.11
C LEU A 391 -22.53 -18.24 -6.93
N ARG A 392 -22.39 -16.93 -6.70
CA ARG A 392 -23.51 -16.02 -6.52
C ARG A 392 -23.85 -15.24 -7.80
N TRP A 393 -22.88 -14.51 -8.34
CA TRP A 393 -22.99 -13.79 -9.60
C TRP A 393 -21.63 -13.50 -10.23
N ILE A 394 -21.66 -13.16 -11.53
CA ILE A 394 -20.48 -12.78 -12.33
C ILE A 394 -20.73 -11.42 -12.96
N LEU A 395 -19.88 -10.43 -12.67
CA LEU A 395 -19.83 -9.13 -13.33
C LEU A 395 -18.78 -9.21 -14.44
N ALA A 396 -19.22 -9.33 -15.68
CA ALA A 396 -18.36 -9.42 -16.87
C ALA A 396 -19.20 -9.24 -18.14
N ASP A 397 -18.54 -8.84 -19.23
CA ASP A 397 -19.14 -8.96 -20.58
C ASP A 397 -19.62 -10.42 -20.79
N PRO A 398 -20.89 -10.64 -21.21
CA PRO A 398 -21.47 -11.99 -21.33
C PRO A 398 -20.89 -12.82 -22.47
N ALA A 399 -20.14 -12.21 -23.41
CA ALA A 399 -19.62 -12.91 -24.57
C ALA A 399 -18.63 -14.02 -24.19
N GLY A 400 -18.76 -15.16 -24.83
CA GLY A 400 -17.81 -16.29 -24.72
C GLY A 400 -17.95 -17.14 -23.46
N TRP A 401 -18.84 -16.85 -22.52
CA TRP A 401 -19.04 -17.67 -21.34
C TRP A 401 -19.77 -18.98 -21.67
N PRO A 402 -19.42 -20.10 -21.03
CA PRO A 402 -20.16 -21.35 -21.15
C PRO A 402 -21.64 -21.15 -20.77
N LYS A 403 -22.55 -21.85 -21.44
CA LYS A 403 -24.00 -21.77 -21.17
C LYS A 403 -24.37 -22.02 -19.71
N SER A 404 -23.61 -22.88 -19.01
CA SER A 404 -23.79 -23.16 -17.58
C SER A 404 -23.55 -21.94 -16.68
N MET A 405 -22.82 -20.93 -17.16
CA MET A 405 -22.54 -19.70 -16.39
C MET A 405 -23.58 -18.61 -16.64
N ALA A 406 -24.39 -18.71 -17.71
CA ALA A 406 -25.38 -17.69 -18.08
C ALA A 406 -26.36 -17.29 -16.96
N PRO A 407 -26.84 -18.18 -16.08
CA PRO A 407 -27.71 -17.78 -14.96
C PRO A 407 -27.06 -16.86 -13.93
N TYR A 408 -25.73 -16.85 -13.85
CA TYR A 408 -24.96 -16.07 -12.88
C TYR A 408 -24.45 -14.73 -13.43
N LEU A 409 -24.48 -14.55 -14.75
CA LEU A 409 -24.06 -13.29 -15.37
C LEU A 409 -25.06 -12.18 -15.03
N LEU A 410 -24.53 -11.07 -14.48
CA LEU A 410 -25.33 -9.87 -14.23
C LEU A 410 -25.83 -9.29 -15.54
N LYS A 411 -27.07 -8.77 -15.54
CA LYS A 411 -27.73 -8.23 -16.72
C LYS A 411 -27.91 -6.72 -16.56
N PRO A 412 -27.53 -5.90 -17.57
CA PRO A 412 -27.81 -4.47 -17.54
C PRO A 412 -29.30 -4.19 -17.35
N LYS A 413 -29.66 -3.37 -16.39
CA LYS A 413 -31.05 -3.02 -16.07
C LYS A 413 -31.67 -2.20 -17.19
N GLY A 414 -32.89 -2.56 -17.60
CA GLY A 414 -33.64 -1.85 -18.62
C GLY A 414 -33.08 -1.95 -20.04
N LYS A 415 -32.11 -2.83 -20.29
CA LYS A 415 -31.55 -3.07 -21.63
C LYS A 415 -31.65 -4.54 -21.99
N ASP A 416 -32.27 -4.82 -23.16
CA ASP A 416 -32.39 -6.18 -23.68
C ASP A 416 -31.07 -6.74 -24.20
N ASN A 417 -30.11 -5.88 -24.51
CA ASN A 417 -28.80 -6.22 -25.02
C ASN A 417 -27.68 -5.53 -24.22
N SER A 418 -26.66 -6.28 -23.87
CA SER A 418 -25.46 -5.80 -23.19
C SER A 418 -24.54 -4.93 -24.09
N VAL A 419 -24.87 -4.70 -25.34
CA VAL A 419 -24.01 -4.06 -26.35
C VAL A 419 -23.64 -2.61 -25.98
N ASP A 420 -24.58 -1.89 -25.34
CA ASP A 420 -24.36 -0.49 -24.94
C ASP A 420 -23.89 -0.34 -23.47
N PHE A 421 -23.73 -1.43 -22.74
CA PHE A 421 -23.24 -1.40 -21.37
C PHE A 421 -21.72 -1.45 -21.35
N GLU A 422 -21.11 -0.50 -20.66
CA GLU A 422 -19.65 -0.45 -20.57
C GLU A 422 -19.13 -1.39 -19.47
N TRP A 423 -18.75 -2.60 -19.86
CA TRP A 423 -18.12 -3.58 -18.98
C TRP A 423 -16.71 -3.16 -18.58
N SER A 424 -16.24 -3.66 -17.44
CA SER A 424 -14.85 -3.51 -17.00
C SER A 424 -13.95 -4.58 -17.63
N TRP A 425 -12.71 -4.20 -17.91
CA TRP A 425 -11.73 -5.05 -18.61
C TRP A 425 -10.38 -5.06 -17.90
N GLY A 426 -9.91 -6.26 -17.54
CA GLY A 426 -8.65 -6.43 -16.82
C GLY A 426 -8.62 -5.74 -15.45
N GLN A 427 -9.78 -5.53 -14.84
CA GLN A 427 -10.02 -4.70 -13.67
C GLN A 427 -9.23 -5.16 -12.43
N HIS A 428 -9.07 -4.22 -11.49
CA HIS A 428 -8.45 -4.41 -10.18
C HIS A 428 -9.35 -3.84 -9.08
N SER A 429 -8.99 -4.15 -7.82
CA SER A 429 -9.48 -3.43 -6.63
C SER A 429 -11.01 -3.32 -6.54
N PRO A 430 -11.75 -4.44 -6.39
CA PRO A 430 -13.14 -4.36 -5.98
C PRO A 430 -13.22 -3.77 -4.58
N VAL A 431 -14.09 -2.76 -4.37
CA VAL A 431 -14.31 -2.11 -3.08
C VAL A 431 -15.80 -1.85 -2.90
N PHE A 432 -16.42 -2.46 -1.91
CA PHE A 432 -17.80 -2.16 -1.58
C PHE A 432 -17.92 -0.82 -0.88
N ARG A 433 -18.78 0.08 -1.40
CA ARG A 433 -19.23 1.26 -0.66
C ARG A 433 -20.30 0.89 0.37
N ASP A 434 -21.24 0.09 -0.04
CA ASP A 434 -22.32 -0.47 0.76
C ASP A 434 -22.74 -1.84 0.21
N ALA A 435 -23.80 -2.43 0.75
CA ALA A 435 -24.21 -3.79 0.40
C ALA A 435 -24.48 -4.02 -1.11
N ASN A 436 -24.85 -2.97 -1.84
CA ASN A 436 -25.29 -3.04 -3.22
C ASN A 436 -24.42 -2.24 -4.21
N HIS A 437 -23.49 -1.42 -3.72
CA HIS A 437 -22.62 -0.59 -4.56
C HIS A 437 -21.17 -1.05 -4.48
N LEU A 438 -20.60 -1.32 -5.64
CA LEU A 438 -19.25 -1.84 -5.81
C LEU A 438 -18.44 -0.93 -6.73
N PHE A 439 -17.33 -0.39 -6.23
CA PHE A 439 -16.32 0.27 -7.04
C PHE A 439 -15.36 -0.76 -7.65
N LEU A 440 -14.90 -0.47 -8.86
CA LEU A 440 -13.79 -1.14 -9.54
C LEU A 440 -12.83 -0.12 -10.15
N PHE A 441 -11.56 -0.47 -10.20
CA PHE A 441 -10.61 0.14 -11.11
C PHE A 441 -10.65 -0.63 -12.43
N ASP A 442 -11.32 -0.08 -13.44
CA ASP A 442 -11.41 -0.65 -14.78
C ASP A 442 -10.16 -0.26 -15.58
N ASN A 443 -9.22 -1.18 -15.71
CA ASN A 443 -7.98 -0.95 -16.48
C ASN A 443 -8.24 -0.70 -17.95
N GLY A 444 -9.32 -1.27 -18.50
CA GLY A 444 -9.68 -1.12 -19.89
C GLY A 444 -8.87 -1.95 -20.87
N ASN A 445 -8.21 -3.02 -20.42
CA ASN A 445 -7.37 -3.82 -21.30
C ASN A 445 -8.13 -4.25 -22.56
N PHE A 446 -7.67 -3.76 -23.72
CA PHE A 446 -8.19 -4.04 -25.06
C PHE A 446 -9.71 -3.80 -25.25
N ARG A 447 -10.50 -3.73 -24.19
CA ARG A 447 -11.98 -3.65 -24.19
C ARG A 447 -12.64 -4.64 -25.11
N SER A 448 -12.05 -5.84 -25.24
CA SER A 448 -12.50 -6.91 -26.10
C SER A 448 -11.97 -8.27 -25.65
N THR A 449 -12.63 -9.34 -26.04
CA THR A 449 -12.14 -10.72 -25.91
C THR A 449 -11.36 -11.19 -27.15
N GLN A 450 -11.25 -10.36 -28.19
CA GLN A 450 -10.62 -10.73 -29.47
C GLN A 450 -9.71 -9.63 -30.01
N PHE A 451 -8.57 -9.99 -30.60
CA PHE A 451 -7.64 -9.02 -31.20
C PHE A 451 -8.26 -8.19 -32.30
N ALA A 452 -9.13 -8.76 -33.12
CA ALA A 452 -9.75 -8.08 -34.25
C ALA A 452 -10.63 -6.88 -33.84
N THR A 453 -11.12 -6.89 -32.60
CA THR A 453 -12.01 -5.84 -32.05
C THR A 453 -11.36 -5.13 -30.87
N ALA A 454 -10.07 -5.33 -30.64
CA ALA A 454 -9.33 -4.71 -29.54
C ALA A 454 -9.22 -3.18 -29.75
N THR A 455 -9.46 -2.43 -28.70
CA THR A 455 -9.24 -0.98 -28.69
C THR A 455 -7.76 -0.69 -28.55
N PRO A 456 -7.12 0.01 -29.51
CA PRO A 456 -5.72 0.38 -29.43
C PRO A 456 -5.43 1.28 -28.22
N ALA A 457 -4.22 1.24 -27.68
CA ALA A 457 -3.83 2.00 -26.48
C ALA A 457 -4.06 3.52 -26.61
N HIS A 458 -3.92 4.10 -27.81
CA HIS A 458 -4.11 5.55 -28.04
C HIS A 458 -5.60 5.98 -28.05
N ASP A 459 -6.52 5.04 -28.25
CA ASP A 459 -7.97 5.27 -28.19
C ASP A 459 -8.59 4.73 -26.89
N ASN A 460 -7.77 4.14 -26.04
CA ASN A 460 -8.21 3.47 -24.84
C ASN A 460 -8.15 4.38 -23.59
N TYR A 461 -8.75 3.93 -22.52
CA TYR A 461 -8.80 4.63 -21.23
C TYR A 461 -8.94 3.64 -20.07
N SER A 462 -8.49 4.05 -18.90
CA SER A 462 -8.84 3.44 -17.61
C SER A 462 -9.81 4.35 -16.86
N ARG A 463 -10.58 3.77 -15.96
CA ARG A 463 -11.56 4.54 -15.18
C ARG A 463 -11.82 3.93 -13.80
N LEU A 464 -12.23 4.79 -12.88
CA LEU A 464 -12.93 4.40 -11.67
C LEU A 464 -14.40 4.23 -12.07
N VAL A 465 -15.03 3.16 -11.66
CA VAL A 465 -16.44 2.92 -11.98
C VAL A 465 -17.17 2.36 -10.77
N GLU A 466 -18.39 2.85 -10.54
CA GLU A 466 -19.29 2.32 -9.53
C GLU A 466 -20.46 1.61 -10.20
N TYR A 467 -20.69 0.40 -9.76
CA TYR A 467 -21.82 -0.41 -10.15
C TYR A 467 -22.78 -0.60 -8.99
N LYS A 468 -24.08 -0.46 -9.27
CA LYS A 468 -25.16 -0.90 -8.39
C LYS A 468 -25.61 -2.29 -8.83
N ILE A 469 -25.56 -3.24 -7.90
CA ILE A 469 -25.96 -4.64 -8.10
C ILE A 469 -27.28 -4.84 -7.38
N ASN A 470 -28.31 -5.21 -8.12
CA ASN A 470 -29.66 -5.40 -7.59
C ASN A 470 -29.90 -6.87 -7.21
N ASP A 471 -30.87 -7.13 -6.33
CA ASP A 471 -31.21 -8.47 -5.84
C ASP A 471 -31.73 -9.42 -6.94
N ASP A 472 -32.22 -8.86 -8.04
CA ASP A 472 -32.69 -9.60 -9.22
C ASP A 472 -31.57 -9.97 -10.22
N ASN A 473 -30.31 -9.83 -9.83
CA ASN A 473 -29.12 -9.99 -10.67
C ASN A 473 -29.05 -9.01 -11.85
N THR A 474 -29.72 -7.84 -11.75
CA THR A 474 -29.47 -6.74 -12.67
C THR A 474 -28.39 -5.81 -12.16
N ILE A 475 -27.73 -5.08 -13.07
CA ILE A 475 -26.62 -4.16 -12.78
C ILE A 475 -26.84 -2.82 -13.47
N GLU A 476 -26.48 -1.75 -12.78
CA GLU A 476 -26.48 -0.37 -13.29
C GLU A 476 -25.09 0.23 -13.10
N GLN A 477 -24.54 0.92 -14.09
CA GLN A 477 -23.40 1.80 -13.88
C GLN A 477 -23.96 3.13 -13.36
N VAL A 478 -23.60 3.52 -12.14
CA VAL A 478 -24.18 4.70 -11.47
C VAL A 478 -23.24 5.90 -11.46
N TRP A 479 -21.93 5.65 -11.54
CA TRP A 479 -20.91 6.71 -11.55
C TRP A 479 -19.62 6.23 -12.23
N SER A 480 -18.85 7.17 -12.81
CA SER A 480 -17.49 6.89 -13.29
C SER A 480 -16.65 8.15 -13.46
N PHE A 481 -15.32 7.98 -13.39
CA PHE A 481 -14.31 9.01 -13.70
C PHE A 481 -13.13 8.40 -14.45
N GLY A 482 -12.59 9.11 -15.44
CA GLY A 482 -11.33 8.76 -16.13
C GLY A 482 -11.49 8.53 -17.64
N LYS A 483 -12.69 8.16 -18.12
CA LYS A 483 -12.96 8.00 -19.56
C LYS A 483 -12.70 9.28 -20.34
N GLU A 484 -13.09 10.41 -19.80
CA GLU A 484 -12.91 11.76 -20.37
C GLU A 484 -11.44 12.19 -20.45
N ARG A 485 -10.55 11.53 -19.70
CA ARG A 485 -9.09 11.75 -19.73
C ARG A 485 -8.41 10.92 -20.84
N GLY A 486 -9.13 9.95 -21.44
CA GLY A 486 -8.66 9.09 -22.52
C GLY A 486 -7.36 8.38 -22.18
N HIS A 487 -6.49 8.23 -23.18
CA HIS A 487 -5.21 7.53 -23.02
C HIS A 487 -4.22 8.19 -22.04
N LYS A 488 -4.46 9.43 -21.63
CA LYS A 488 -3.58 10.10 -20.64
C LYS A 488 -3.57 9.36 -19.31
N LEU A 489 -4.70 8.74 -18.92
CA LEU A 489 -4.82 7.92 -17.73
C LEU A 489 -4.93 6.41 -18.04
N TYR A 490 -4.66 5.98 -19.28
CA TYR A 490 -4.70 4.56 -19.60
C TYR A 490 -3.61 3.79 -18.89
N ALA A 491 -4.00 2.96 -17.93
CA ALA A 491 -3.16 2.13 -17.10
C ALA A 491 -3.56 0.65 -17.30
N PRO A 492 -2.97 -0.06 -18.29
CA PRO A 492 -3.38 -1.41 -18.69
C PRO A 492 -3.14 -2.47 -17.60
N TYR A 493 -2.47 -2.16 -16.53
CA TYR A 493 -2.21 -3.08 -15.42
C TYR A 493 -2.09 -2.31 -14.11
N VAL A 494 -2.11 -3.03 -12.99
CA VAL A 494 -2.11 -2.53 -11.61
C VAL A 494 -3.15 -1.41 -11.39
N GLY A 495 -3.09 -0.72 -10.28
CA GLY A 495 -4.03 0.34 -9.97
C GLY A 495 -5.08 -0.07 -8.95
N GLY A 496 -5.81 0.90 -8.48
CA GLY A 496 -6.80 0.68 -7.44
C GLY A 496 -7.76 1.84 -7.26
N VAL A 497 -8.84 1.56 -6.55
CA VAL A 497 -9.84 2.52 -6.12
C VAL A 497 -10.03 2.40 -4.61
N ASP A 498 -10.30 3.53 -3.96
CA ASP A 498 -10.72 3.60 -2.55
C ASP A 498 -11.82 4.66 -2.42
N TYR A 499 -12.64 4.57 -1.38
CA TYR A 499 -13.75 5.49 -1.15
C TYR A 499 -13.63 6.13 0.24
N ILE A 500 -13.76 7.45 0.30
CA ILE A 500 -13.71 8.23 1.53
C ILE A 500 -15.14 8.67 1.87
N ALA A 501 -15.77 7.95 2.78
CA ALA A 501 -17.17 8.19 3.15
C ALA A 501 -17.41 9.57 3.79
N GLU A 502 -16.43 10.08 4.54
CA GLU A 502 -16.55 11.36 5.27
C GLU A 502 -16.62 12.57 4.34
N THR A 503 -16.01 12.49 3.17
CA THR A 503 -16.00 13.57 2.17
C THR A 503 -16.80 13.23 0.92
N ASP A 504 -17.39 12.03 0.88
CA ASP A 504 -18.04 11.48 -0.32
C ASP A 504 -17.15 11.67 -1.56
N SER A 505 -15.91 11.17 -1.47
CA SER A 505 -14.92 11.26 -2.53
C SER A 505 -14.33 9.88 -2.87
N VAL A 506 -13.82 9.75 -4.08
CA VAL A 506 -13.24 8.52 -4.62
C VAL A 506 -11.79 8.76 -4.97
N VAL A 507 -10.90 7.90 -4.48
CA VAL A 507 -9.46 7.96 -4.79
C VAL A 507 -9.11 6.88 -5.79
N GLY A 508 -8.52 7.29 -6.91
CA GLY A 508 -7.98 6.39 -7.92
C GLY A 508 -6.46 6.40 -7.93
N VAL A 509 -5.86 5.23 -7.99
CA VAL A 509 -4.44 5.05 -8.28
C VAL A 509 -4.31 4.49 -9.69
N PHE A 510 -4.01 5.35 -10.67
CA PHE A 510 -3.69 4.97 -12.04
C PHE A 510 -2.21 4.61 -12.10
N GLY A 511 -1.87 3.44 -11.58
CA GLY A 511 -0.51 3.13 -11.15
C GLY A 511 0.41 2.56 -12.22
N GLY A 512 -0.14 2.12 -13.35
CA GLY A 512 0.60 1.47 -14.44
C GLY A 512 0.36 2.13 -15.80
N ILE A 513 0.43 3.46 -15.87
CA ILE A 513 0.35 4.18 -17.14
C ILE A 513 1.60 3.88 -17.94
N VAL A 514 1.45 3.28 -19.13
CA VAL A 514 2.56 2.81 -19.96
C VAL A 514 2.79 3.76 -21.12
N ARG A 515 4.03 4.19 -21.29
CA ARG A 515 4.50 5.02 -22.41
C ARG A 515 5.66 4.35 -23.13
N ASN A 516 5.69 4.45 -24.44
CA ASN A 516 6.90 4.13 -25.18
C ASN A 516 7.94 5.26 -25.04
N ARG A 517 9.14 5.10 -25.59
CA ARG A 517 10.22 6.13 -25.53
C ARG A 517 9.84 7.48 -26.13
N LEU A 518 8.85 7.52 -27.02
CA LEU A 518 8.35 8.75 -27.63
C LEU A 518 7.22 9.40 -26.82
N GLY A 519 6.88 8.83 -25.64
CA GLY A 519 5.80 9.32 -24.80
C GLY A 519 4.39 8.89 -25.24
N ASN A 520 4.27 8.08 -26.31
CA ASN A 520 2.98 7.60 -26.77
C ASN A 520 2.45 6.48 -25.85
N PRO A 521 1.12 6.40 -25.65
CA PRO A 521 0.50 5.33 -24.88
C PRO A 521 0.80 3.97 -25.50
N SER A 522 0.97 2.97 -24.65
CA SER A 522 1.28 1.61 -25.07
C SER A 522 0.56 0.61 -24.15
N ASP A 523 0.22 -0.53 -24.72
CA ASP A 523 -0.10 -1.72 -23.92
C ASP A 523 1.20 -2.34 -23.39
N ILE A 524 1.09 -3.20 -22.37
CA ILE A 524 2.24 -3.95 -21.90
C ILE A 524 2.62 -4.94 -23.00
N VAL A 525 3.75 -4.66 -23.63
CA VAL A 525 4.38 -5.55 -24.62
C VAL A 525 5.77 -5.87 -24.09
N ALA A 526 6.29 -7.06 -24.37
CA ALA A 526 7.69 -7.39 -24.11
C ALA A 526 8.57 -6.36 -24.81
N GLY A 527 9.27 -5.52 -24.06
CA GLY A 527 10.09 -4.45 -24.60
C GLY A 527 10.38 -3.31 -23.63
N THR A 528 10.96 -2.27 -24.14
CA THR A 528 11.30 -1.06 -23.38
C THR A 528 10.08 -0.13 -23.33
N PHE A 529 9.54 0.04 -22.14
CA PHE A 529 8.50 1.01 -21.87
C PHE A 529 8.78 1.73 -20.54
N LYS A 530 8.17 2.88 -20.38
CA LYS A 530 8.30 3.75 -19.23
C LYS A 530 6.95 3.82 -18.52
N ASN A 531 6.98 3.72 -17.20
CA ASN A 531 5.78 3.85 -16.39
C ASN A 531 5.60 5.27 -15.86
N ALA A 532 4.36 5.69 -15.71
CA ALA A 532 3.94 6.81 -14.89
C ALA A 532 2.78 6.38 -13.97
N ALA A 533 2.58 7.10 -12.87
CA ALA A 533 1.49 6.81 -11.96
C ALA A 533 0.86 8.11 -11.47
N HIS A 534 -0.48 8.15 -11.43
CA HIS A 534 -1.26 9.24 -10.87
C HIS A 534 -2.06 8.75 -9.67
N VAL A 535 -2.07 9.52 -8.59
CA VAL A 535 -2.99 9.37 -7.46
C VAL A 535 -3.96 10.54 -7.55
N ILE A 536 -5.22 10.23 -7.78
CA ILE A 536 -6.26 11.25 -8.06
C ILE A 536 -7.42 11.04 -7.10
N GLU A 537 -7.77 12.09 -6.36
CA GLU A 537 -9.04 12.15 -5.62
C GLU A 537 -10.04 13.00 -6.38
N VAL A 538 -11.25 12.50 -6.48
CA VAL A 538 -12.38 13.18 -7.15
C VAL A 538 -13.62 13.17 -6.29
N SER A 539 -14.46 14.19 -6.44
CA SER A 539 -15.80 14.17 -5.81
C SER A 539 -16.66 13.05 -6.41
N HIS A 540 -17.52 12.47 -5.59
CA HIS A 540 -18.49 11.45 -6.02
C HIS A 540 -19.76 12.07 -6.67
N THR A 541 -19.63 13.28 -7.19
CA THR A 541 -20.70 14.00 -7.89
C THR A 541 -20.77 13.65 -9.38
N THR A 542 -21.83 14.06 -10.04
CA THR A 542 -21.98 13.94 -11.50
C THR A 542 -22.21 15.33 -12.11
N PRO A 543 -21.27 15.88 -12.88
CA PRO A 543 -19.94 15.33 -13.21
C PRO A 543 -19.00 15.33 -12.00
N PRO A 544 -17.98 14.41 -11.96
CA PRO A 544 -16.96 14.40 -10.91
C PRO A 544 -15.99 15.57 -11.08
N GLU A 545 -15.57 16.14 -9.95
CA GLU A 545 -14.53 17.18 -9.89
C GLU A 545 -13.24 16.61 -9.32
N VAL A 546 -12.09 16.87 -9.97
CA VAL A 546 -10.77 16.52 -9.42
C VAL A 546 -10.49 17.42 -8.20
N LEU A 547 -10.26 16.80 -7.06
CA LEU A 547 -9.95 17.47 -5.79
C LEU A 547 -8.44 17.52 -5.56
N THR A 548 -7.77 16.40 -5.77
CA THR A 548 -6.30 16.26 -5.65
C THR A 548 -5.77 15.44 -6.82
N GLU A 549 -4.63 15.84 -7.38
CA GLU A 549 -3.90 15.04 -8.39
C GLU A 549 -2.40 15.12 -8.11
N LEU A 550 -1.81 13.98 -7.77
CA LEU A 550 -0.40 13.78 -7.49
C LEU A 550 0.20 12.86 -8.56
N VAL A 551 1.28 13.29 -9.21
CA VAL A 551 1.86 12.60 -10.36
C VAL A 551 3.28 12.13 -10.05
N PHE A 552 3.53 10.87 -10.30
CA PHE A 552 4.87 10.27 -10.30
C PHE A 552 5.25 9.95 -11.75
N GLU A 553 6.01 10.82 -12.36
CA GLU A 553 6.48 10.65 -13.73
C GLU A 553 7.94 11.07 -13.84
N ASN A 554 8.69 10.35 -14.63
CA ASN A 554 10.03 10.77 -15.05
C ASN A 554 9.94 11.29 -16.50
N THR A 555 10.10 12.58 -16.69
CA THR A 555 9.97 13.24 -17.99
C THR A 555 11.23 13.18 -18.85
N ASP A 556 12.36 12.67 -18.32
CA ASP A 556 13.60 12.53 -19.10
C ASP A 556 13.44 11.48 -20.21
N ILE A 557 13.45 11.93 -21.46
CA ILE A 557 13.28 11.09 -22.64
C ILE A 557 14.48 10.15 -22.93
N HIS A 558 15.61 10.37 -22.24
CA HIS A 558 16.82 9.56 -22.43
C HIS A 558 16.88 8.34 -21.52
N THR A 559 15.88 8.13 -20.67
CA THR A 559 15.79 6.99 -19.78
C THR A 559 14.45 6.24 -19.92
N ASP A 560 14.49 4.93 -19.76
CA ASP A 560 13.30 4.09 -19.65
C ASP A 560 12.83 3.96 -18.18
N ARG A 561 13.49 4.66 -17.23
CA ARG A 561 13.10 4.66 -15.82
C ARG A 561 11.84 5.49 -15.62
N GLY A 562 10.88 4.93 -14.92
CA GLY A 562 9.62 5.58 -14.58
C GLY A 562 9.08 5.04 -13.25
N TYR A 563 7.87 5.41 -12.90
CA TYR A 563 7.25 5.04 -11.63
C TYR A 563 6.02 4.18 -11.84
N MET A 564 5.96 3.08 -11.11
CA MET A 564 4.78 2.24 -11.01
C MET A 564 4.26 2.28 -9.56
N ILE A 565 2.94 2.34 -9.38
CA ILE A 565 2.28 2.15 -8.09
C ILE A 565 1.31 1.00 -8.20
N TYR A 566 1.52 -0.06 -7.41
CA TYR A 566 0.63 -1.23 -7.49
C TYR A 566 -0.80 -0.87 -7.07
N ARG A 567 -0.95 -0.27 -5.89
CA ARG A 567 -2.23 0.13 -5.29
C ARG A 567 -1.99 1.18 -4.20
N GLY A 568 -3.03 1.83 -3.73
CA GLY A 568 -3.01 2.70 -2.56
C GLY A 568 -4.05 2.30 -1.53
N THR A 569 -3.90 2.82 -0.33
CA THR A 569 -4.89 2.81 0.74
C THR A 569 -5.01 4.22 1.29
N VAL A 570 -6.23 4.69 1.52
CA VAL A 570 -6.47 6.02 2.07
C VAL A 570 -7.02 5.90 3.48
N CYS A 571 -6.30 6.48 4.43
CA CYS A 571 -6.70 6.41 5.83
C CYS A 571 -6.09 7.54 6.65
N ASP A 572 -6.75 7.98 7.72
CA ASP A 572 -6.10 8.75 8.77
C ASP A 572 -4.97 7.92 9.41
N VAL A 573 -3.89 8.57 9.84
CA VAL A 573 -2.75 7.86 10.46
C VAL A 573 -3.14 7.10 11.74
N TYR A 574 -4.23 7.49 12.37
CA TYR A 574 -4.76 6.84 13.57
C TYR A 574 -5.96 5.92 13.32
N CYS A 575 -6.35 5.69 12.07
CA CYS A 575 -7.55 4.92 11.72
C CYS A 575 -7.54 3.48 12.26
N ALA A 576 -6.39 2.85 12.40
CA ALA A 576 -6.28 1.51 12.97
C ALA A 576 -6.48 1.47 14.50
N TYR A 577 -6.44 2.61 15.18
CA TYR A 577 -6.72 2.72 16.62
C TYR A 577 -8.21 2.86 16.92
N THR A 578 -9.02 3.15 15.92
CA THR A 578 -10.47 3.36 16.07
C THR A 578 -11.30 2.18 15.52
N LYS A 579 -10.65 1.16 14.98
CA LYS A 579 -11.25 -0.06 14.44
C LYS A 579 -11.41 -1.16 15.46
#